data_765f69a0805e91c9983b8b14b15c74d7
#
_entry.id   765f69a0805e91c9983b8b14b15c74d7
#
_cell.length_a   1.000
_cell.length_b   1.000
_cell.length_c   1.000
_cell.angle_alpha   90.00
_cell.angle_beta   90.00
_cell.angle_gamma   90.00
#
_symmetry.space_group_name_H-M   'P 1'
#
loop_
_entity.id
_entity.type
_entity.pdbx_description
1 polymer ?
#
loop_
_entity_poly.entity_id
_entity_poly.type
_entity_poly.pdbx_seq_one_letter_code
_entity_poly.pdbx_strand_id
1 'polypeptide(L)'
;MYNQNPTPAGRFVSRLTRDTLALVLAGGRGSRLENLTDWRAKPAVPFGGKFRIVDFTLSNCLNSGIRRVGVLTQYKAHSLIRHIQRGWGMIGGDFGPFVELLPAQQRIDEYSWYKGTADAVYQNIDIIRSFDPSHVIVLAGDHVYKMDYGPMLAYHVAQQSDLTIGCIEVPTEAAKAFGVLSMAEDGRVNEFTEKPAQPDEMAGRPGVSLASMGIYIFDVKFLYRELIKDNKSDISTHDFGKDIIPRVIHTDRVFGYSFLDLQSGGQSYWRDVGTCLLYTSPSPRDQRGSRMPSSA
;
A
#
# COMPACT_ATOMS: atom_id res chain seq x y z
N MET A 1 -2.08 16.12 21.42
CA MET A 1 -2.24 14.73 21.91
C MET A 1 -3.03 14.00 20.83
N TYR A 2 -2.35 13.27 19.96
CA TYR A 2 -3.04 12.48 18.91
C TYR A 2 -3.80 11.34 19.57
N ASN A 3 -5.06 11.20 19.16
CA ASN A 3 -6.03 10.26 19.69
C ASN A 3 -5.46 8.83 19.69
N GLN A 4 -5.38 8.20 20.88
CA GLN A 4 -5.06 6.77 20.96
C GLN A 4 -6.21 6.00 20.31
N ASN A 5 -5.92 5.36 19.17
CA ASN A 5 -6.88 4.50 18.49
C ASN A 5 -7.35 3.42 19.48
N PRO A 6 -8.65 3.26 19.75
CA PRO A 6 -9.14 2.24 20.65
C PRO A 6 -8.75 0.84 20.13
N THR A 7 -8.25 -0.01 21.01
CA THR A 7 -7.97 -1.41 20.70
C THR A 7 -9.30 -2.16 20.55
N PRO A 8 -9.70 -2.59 19.37
CA PRO A 8 -10.98 -3.26 19.15
C PRO A 8 -10.99 -4.66 19.76
N ALA A 9 -12.16 -5.14 20.17
CA ALA A 9 -12.32 -6.51 20.64
C ALA A 9 -11.91 -7.51 19.52
N GLY A 10 -11.05 -8.48 19.84
CA GLY A 10 -10.41 -9.36 18.84
C GLY A 10 -11.37 -10.12 17.89
N ARG A 11 -12.61 -10.44 18.32
CA ARG A 11 -13.63 -11.03 17.45
C ARG A 11 -14.17 -10.08 16.38
N PHE A 12 -14.29 -8.80 16.70
CA PHE A 12 -14.75 -7.77 15.76
C PHE A 12 -13.72 -7.58 14.64
N VAL A 13 -12.44 -7.42 15.01
CA VAL A 13 -11.34 -7.30 14.03
C VAL A 13 -11.25 -8.54 13.14
N SER A 14 -11.34 -9.74 13.71
CA SER A 14 -11.28 -11.00 12.95
C SER A 14 -12.40 -11.13 11.92
N ARG A 15 -13.59 -10.58 12.18
CA ARG A 15 -14.68 -10.52 11.19
C ARG A 15 -14.36 -9.52 10.08
N LEU A 16 -13.93 -8.31 10.45
CA LEU A 16 -13.59 -7.26 9.48
C LEU A 16 -12.51 -7.71 8.50
N THR A 17 -11.42 -8.31 9.01
CA THR A 17 -10.32 -8.77 8.15
C THR A 17 -10.72 -9.91 7.22
N ARG A 18 -11.66 -10.76 7.64
CA ARG A 18 -12.21 -11.84 6.79
C ARG A 18 -13.06 -11.31 5.65
N ASP A 19 -13.85 -10.26 5.92
CA ASP A 19 -14.77 -9.66 4.96
C ASP A 19 -14.09 -8.58 4.09
N THR A 20 -12.75 -8.43 4.22
CA THR A 20 -11.93 -7.49 3.46
C THR A 20 -11.18 -8.20 2.35
N LEU A 21 -11.17 -7.59 1.16
CA LEU A 21 -10.30 -7.95 0.05
C LEU A 21 -9.08 -7.02 0.03
N ALA A 22 -7.87 -7.58 0.01
CA ALA A 22 -6.65 -6.82 -0.23
C ALA A 22 -6.28 -6.82 -1.72
N LEU A 23 -5.96 -5.66 -2.26
CA LEU A 23 -5.45 -5.48 -3.62
C LEU A 23 -4.03 -4.91 -3.55
N VAL A 24 -3.07 -5.72 -3.97
CA VAL A 24 -1.65 -5.34 -3.97
C VAL A 24 -1.27 -4.84 -5.36
N LEU A 25 -0.93 -3.55 -5.46
CA LEU A 25 -0.47 -2.92 -6.69
C LEU A 25 1.00 -3.29 -6.94
N ALA A 26 1.25 -4.15 -7.90
CA ALA A 26 2.56 -4.73 -8.18
C ALA A 26 3.04 -4.48 -9.64
N GLY A 27 2.54 -3.41 -10.29
CA GLY A 27 2.77 -3.10 -11.70
C GLY A 27 3.84 -2.05 -12.00
N GLY A 28 4.45 -1.42 -11.00
CA GLY A 28 5.40 -0.31 -11.18
C GLY A 28 6.68 -0.70 -11.93
N ARG A 29 7.14 0.17 -12.85
CA ARG A 29 8.38 -0.05 -13.64
C ARG A 29 9.64 -0.08 -12.79
N GLY A 30 9.68 0.66 -11.67
CA GLY A 30 10.83 0.70 -10.75
C GLY A 30 12.12 1.25 -11.37
N SER A 31 12.03 2.15 -12.36
CA SER A 31 13.16 2.66 -13.14
C SER A 31 14.33 3.22 -12.29
N ARG A 32 14.02 3.72 -11.08
CA ARG A 32 15.02 4.23 -10.14
C ARG A 32 15.92 3.14 -9.50
N LEU A 33 15.55 1.86 -9.64
CA LEU A 33 16.34 0.71 -9.17
C LEU A 33 17.25 0.15 -10.27
N GLU A 34 17.35 0.83 -11.41
CA GLU A 34 18.28 0.54 -12.52
C GLU A 34 18.34 -0.97 -12.86
N ASN A 35 19.53 -1.55 -12.88
CA ASN A 35 19.79 -2.95 -13.27
C ASN A 35 18.99 -3.98 -12.45
N LEU A 36 18.53 -3.64 -11.23
CA LEU A 36 17.71 -4.55 -10.42
C LEU A 36 16.32 -4.79 -11.02
N THR A 37 15.84 -3.85 -11.83
CA THR A 37 14.52 -3.91 -12.48
C THR A 37 14.56 -4.14 -13.99
N ASP A 38 15.72 -4.39 -14.57
CA ASP A 38 15.86 -4.66 -16.02
C ASP A 38 15.05 -5.88 -16.46
N TRP A 39 14.95 -6.91 -15.62
CA TRP A 39 14.31 -8.18 -15.94
C TRP A 39 13.11 -8.52 -15.07
N ARG A 40 12.74 -7.64 -14.13
CA ARG A 40 11.69 -7.91 -13.15
C ARG A 40 10.98 -6.65 -12.68
N ALA A 41 9.73 -6.78 -12.27
CA ALA A 41 9.00 -5.72 -11.59
C ALA A 41 9.64 -5.40 -10.22
N LYS A 42 9.55 -4.16 -9.74
CA LYS A 42 10.09 -3.72 -8.44
C LYS A 42 9.65 -4.62 -7.27
N PRO A 43 8.38 -5.03 -7.13
CA PRO A 43 7.95 -5.95 -6.07
C PRO A 43 8.64 -7.33 -6.09
N ALA A 44 9.19 -7.73 -7.24
CA ALA A 44 9.89 -9.00 -7.42
C ALA A 44 11.40 -8.92 -7.14
N VAL A 45 11.92 -7.77 -6.76
CA VAL A 45 13.35 -7.62 -6.40
C VAL A 45 13.63 -8.39 -5.11
N PRO A 46 14.67 -9.25 -5.07
CA PRO A 46 15.06 -9.97 -3.86
C PRO A 46 15.45 -9.00 -2.74
N PHE A 47 15.05 -9.28 -1.52
CA PHE A 47 15.34 -8.49 -0.34
C PHE A 47 15.69 -9.42 0.84
N GLY A 48 16.78 -9.12 1.55
CA GLY A 48 17.20 -9.93 2.70
C GLY A 48 17.56 -11.39 2.36
N GLY A 49 18.04 -11.65 1.14
CA GLY A 49 18.50 -12.94 0.67
C GLY A 49 17.42 -13.74 -0.07
N LYS A 50 16.46 -14.33 0.63
CA LYS A 50 15.45 -15.24 0.05
C LYS A 50 14.07 -14.64 -0.18
N PHE A 51 13.75 -13.52 0.45
CA PHE A 51 12.48 -12.83 0.29
C PHE A 51 12.49 -11.90 -0.92
N ARG A 52 11.32 -11.43 -1.32
CA ARG A 52 11.13 -10.35 -2.27
C ARG A 52 10.35 -9.22 -1.61
N ILE A 53 10.42 -8.02 -2.15
CA ILE A 53 9.77 -6.85 -1.54
C ILE A 53 8.27 -7.10 -1.33
N VAL A 54 7.58 -7.74 -2.27
CA VAL A 54 6.14 -8.07 -2.15
C VAL A 54 5.82 -8.96 -0.95
N ASP A 55 6.76 -9.78 -0.49
CA ASP A 55 6.52 -10.71 0.61
C ASP A 55 6.21 -9.99 1.93
N PHE A 56 6.69 -8.76 2.12
CA PHE A 56 6.34 -7.94 3.30
C PHE A 56 4.85 -7.60 3.30
N THR A 57 4.32 -7.10 2.19
CA THR A 57 2.89 -6.78 2.07
C THR A 57 2.01 -8.03 2.19
N LEU A 58 2.37 -9.14 1.54
CA LEU A 58 1.64 -10.40 1.63
C LEU A 58 1.68 -10.99 3.04
N SER A 59 2.84 -10.93 3.72
CA SER A 59 2.97 -11.36 5.12
C SER A 59 2.12 -10.52 6.06
N ASN A 60 2.07 -9.20 5.85
CA ASN A 60 1.20 -8.31 6.62
C ASN A 60 -0.27 -8.68 6.44
N CYS A 61 -0.73 -8.96 5.20
CA CYS A 61 -2.10 -9.42 4.94
C CYS A 61 -2.40 -10.72 5.72
N LEU A 62 -1.53 -11.73 5.60
CA LEU A 62 -1.70 -13.02 6.27
C LEU A 62 -1.75 -12.88 7.79
N ASN A 63 -0.80 -12.12 8.36
CA ASN A 63 -0.69 -11.89 9.80
C ASN A 63 -1.84 -11.06 10.36
N SER A 64 -2.42 -10.15 9.57
CA SER A 64 -3.63 -9.39 9.91
C SER A 64 -4.91 -10.22 9.82
N GLY A 65 -4.85 -11.47 9.34
CA GLY A 65 -6.03 -12.32 9.17
C GLY A 65 -6.84 -12.06 7.91
N ILE A 66 -6.35 -11.25 6.98
CA ILE A 66 -6.93 -11.10 5.63
C ILE A 66 -6.69 -12.39 4.86
N ARG A 67 -7.74 -12.92 4.23
CA ARG A 67 -7.71 -14.25 3.57
C ARG A 67 -7.86 -14.21 2.06
N ARG A 68 -8.11 -13.03 1.50
CA ARG A 68 -8.34 -12.83 0.07
C ARG A 68 -7.45 -11.70 -0.40
N VAL A 69 -6.46 -12.00 -1.23
CA VAL A 69 -5.47 -11.04 -1.72
C VAL A 69 -5.37 -11.15 -3.23
N GLY A 70 -5.74 -10.08 -3.94
CA GLY A 70 -5.49 -9.93 -5.38
C GLY A 70 -4.18 -9.19 -5.62
N VAL A 71 -3.27 -9.75 -6.43
CA VAL A 71 -2.03 -9.07 -6.82
C VAL A 71 -2.14 -8.59 -8.27
N LEU A 72 -2.27 -7.28 -8.44
CA LEU A 72 -2.38 -6.64 -9.75
C LEU A 72 -1.00 -6.49 -10.37
N THR A 73 -0.76 -7.22 -11.48
CA THR A 73 0.54 -7.24 -12.15
C THR A 73 0.44 -6.68 -13.55
N GLN A 74 1.48 -6.00 -14.00
CA GLN A 74 1.53 -5.41 -15.34
C GLN A 74 2.88 -5.65 -16.01
N TYR A 75 3.89 -4.91 -15.60
CA TYR A 75 5.18 -4.85 -16.26
C TYR A 75 6.14 -5.91 -15.72
N LYS A 76 6.85 -6.64 -16.62
CA LYS A 76 7.87 -7.66 -16.28
C LYS A 76 7.42 -8.64 -15.17
N ALA A 77 6.15 -9.07 -15.22
CA ALA A 77 5.50 -9.80 -14.14
C ALA A 77 5.98 -11.26 -13.99
N HIS A 78 6.60 -11.86 -15.00
CA HIS A 78 6.92 -13.30 -15.02
C HIS A 78 7.64 -13.78 -13.74
N SER A 79 8.69 -13.06 -13.31
CA SER A 79 9.45 -13.47 -12.12
C SER A 79 8.64 -13.29 -10.82
N LEU A 80 7.71 -12.32 -10.78
CA LEU A 80 6.80 -12.10 -9.67
C LEU A 80 5.74 -13.21 -9.61
N ILE A 81 5.10 -13.50 -10.73
CA ILE A 81 4.10 -14.56 -10.88
C ILE A 81 4.69 -15.90 -10.40
N ARG A 82 5.86 -16.28 -10.91
CA ARG A 82 6.53 -17.51 -10.50
C ARG A 82 6.88 -17.56 -9.00
N HIS A 83 7.28 -16.43 -8.42
CA HIS A 83 7.57 -16.33 -7.00
C HIS A 83 6.30 -16.53 -6.16
N ILE A 84 5.22 -15.84 -6.51
CA ILE A 84 3.94 -15.97 -5.80
C ILE A 84 3.39 -17.39 -5.90
N GLN A 85 3.36 -17.97 -7.09
CA GLN A 85 2.89 -19.35 -7.29
C GLN A 85 3.66 -20.39 -6.46
N ARG A 86 4.99 -20.24 -6.36
CA ARG A 86 5.84 -21.17 -5.62
C ARG A 86 5.86 -20.93 -4.12
N GLY A 87 5.85 -19.66 -3.69
CA GLY A 87 6.00 -19.31 -2.28
C GLY A 87 4.66 -19.18 -1.55
N TRP A 88 3.62 -18.69 -2.23
CA TRP A 88 2.33 -18.36 -1.64
C TRP A 88 1.17 -19.25 -2.12
N GLY A 89 1.35 -19.95 -3.23
CA GLY A 89 0.32 -20.81 -3.80
C GLY A 89 -0.06 -22.01 -2.92
N MET A 90 0.80 -22.39 -1.97
CA MET A 90 0.51 -23.46 -1.00
C MET A 90 -0.27 -22.97 0.23
N ILE A 91 -0.40 -21.63 0.40
CA ILE A 91 -1.18 -21.03 1.47
C ILE A 91 -2.60 -20.86 0.96
N GLY A 92 -3.32 -21.95 0.97
CA GLY A 92 -4.73 -22.01 0.60
C GLY A 92 -5.37 -23.11 1.41
N GLY A 93 -6.64 -22.99 1.70
CA GLY A 93 -7.44 -24.04 2.33
C GLY A 93 -8.54 -24.50 1.38
N ASP A 94 -9.52 -25.21 1.91
CA ASP A 94 -10.70 -25.70 1.20
C ASP A 94 -11.52 -24.58 0.52
N PHE A 95 -11.23 -23.32 0.83
CA PHE A 95 -11.93 -22.12 0.33
C PHE A 95 -11.21 -21.39 -0.82
N GLY A 96 -10.19 -21.97 -1.41
CA GLY A 96 -9.44 -21.40 -2.52
C GLY A 96 -8.07 -20.82 -2.14
N PRO A 97 -7.33 -20.26 -3.12
CA PRO A 97 -6.00 -19.72 -2.91
C PRO A 97 -6.03 -18.45 -2.06
N PHE A 98 -5.03 -18.29 -1.18
CA PHE A 98 -4.83 -17.06 -0.39
C PHE A 98 -4.51 -15.85 -1.29
N VAL A 99 -3.71 -16.06 -2.34
CA VAL A 99 -3.30 -15.02 -3.29
C VAL A 99 -3.78 -15.38 -4.68
N GLU A 100 -4.52 -14.47 -5.30
CA GLU A 100 -4.92 -14.53 -6.71
C GLU A 100 -4.10 -13.52 -7.52
N LEU A 101 -3.59 -13.97 -8.66
CA LEU A 101 -2.86 -13.11 -9.60
C LEU A 101 -3.85 -12.47 -10.57
N LEU A 102 -3.85 -11.14 -10.60
CA LEU A 102 -4.69 -10.33 -11.48
C LEU A 102 -3.80 -9.60 -12.50
N PRO A 103 -3.38 -10.28 -13.57
CA PRO A 103 -2.56 -9.66 -14.60
C PRO A 103 -3.37 -8.65 -15.40
N ALA A 104 -2.73 -7.57 -15.83
CA ALA A 104 -3.34 -6.62 -16.76
C ALA A 104 -3.79 -7.38 -18.00
N GLN A 105 -5.09 -7.26 -18.31
CA GLN A 105 -5.72 -7.86 -19.48
C GLN A 105 -6.16 -6.77 -20.43
N GLN A 106 -5.99 -6.97 -21.74
CA GLN A 106 -6.50 -6.10 -22.78
C GLN A 106 -8.02 -6.32 -22.94
N ARG A 107 -8.80 -5.99 -21.89
CA ARG A 107 -10.26 -6.24 -21.86
C ARG A 107 -11.09 -5.13 -22.48
N ILE A 108 -10.55 -3.91 -22.49
CA ILE A 108 -11.32 -2.71 -22.88
C ILE A 108 -10.79 -2.13 -24.20
N ASP A 109 -9.49 -2.25 -24.44
CA ASP A 109 -8.85 -1.70 -25.65
C ASP A 109 -7.61 -2.53 -26.00
N GLU A 110 -7.40 -2.86 -27.29
CA GLU A 110 -6.29 -3.73 -27.74
C GLU A 110 -4.88 -3.16 -27.45
N TYR A 111 -4.79 -1.90 -27.03
CA TYR A 111 -3.54 -1.18 -26.79
C TYR A 111 -3.33 -0.68 -25.37
N SER A 112 -4.28 -0.85 -24.45
CA SER A 112 -4.24 -0.18 -23.14
C SER A 112 -3.76 -1.10 -22.02
N TRP A 113 -2.56 -0.83 -21.52
CA TRP A 113 -2.11 -1.24 -20.20
C TRP A 113 -2.80 -0.37 -19.14
N TYR A 114 -2.68 -0.72 -17.83
CA TYR A 114 -3.18 0.14 -16.77
C TYR A 114 -2.61 1.56 -16.90
N LYS A 115 -3.49 2.55 -17.02
CA LYS A 115 -3.12 3.97 -17.17
C LYS A 115 -2.59 4.54 -15.86
N GLY A 116 -3.17 4.11 -14.74
CA GLY A 116 -2.82 4.54 -13.39
C GLY A 116 -3.22 3.51 -12.35
N THR A 117 -3.00 3.83 -11.08
CA THR A 117 -3.30 2.95 -9.94
C THR A 117 -4.79 2.69 -9.75
N ALA A 118 -5.64 3.69 -10.02
CA ALA A 118 -7.09 3.56 -9.97
C ALA A 118 -7.63 2.75 -11.16
N ASP A 119 -7.06 2.95 -12.35
CA ASP A 119 -7.43 2.16 -13.53
C ASP A 119 -7.12 0.67 -13.35
N ALA A 120 -6.01 0.34 -12.70
CA ALA A 120 -5.67 -1.04 -12.38
C ALA A 120 -6.76 -1.72 -11.53
N VAL A 121 -7.33 -1.00 -10.58
CA VAL A 121 -8.44 -1.51 -9.74
C VAL A 121 -9.75 -1.52 -10.53
N TYR A 122 -10.02 -0.48 -11.33
CA TYR A 122 -11.23 -0.39 -12.14
C TYR A 122 -11.36 -1.54 -13.14
N GLN A 123 -10.29 -1.88 -13.85
CA GLN A 123 -10.31 -2.98 -14.83
C GLN A 123 -10.55 -4.36 -14.22
N ASN A 124 -10.43 -4.49 -12.90
CA ASN A 124 -10.71 -5.72 -12.17
C ASN A 124 -11.98 -5.64 -11.30
N ILE A 125 -12.86 -4.66 -11.53
CA ILE A 125 -14.05 -4.41 -10.70
C ILE A 125 -15.04 -5.59 -10.68
N ASP A 126 -15.13 -6.34 -11.77
CA ASP A 126 -15.94 -7.54 -11.88
C ASP A 126 -15.41 -8.67 -11.00
N ILE A 127 -14.10 -8.83 -10.93
CA ILE A 127 -13.45 -9.80 -10.04
C ILE A 127 -13.66 -9.37 -8.58
N ILE A 128 -13.46 -8.09 -8.25
CA ILE A 128 -13.70 -7.56 -6.91
C ILE A 128 -15.14 -7.83 -6.47
N ARG A 129 -16.10 -7.62 -7.38
CA ARG A 129 -17.53 -7.90 -7.12
C ARG A 129 -17.81 -9.38 -6.86
N SER A 130 -17.10 -10.30 -7.52
CA SER A 130 -17.29 -11.73 -7.31
C SER A 130 -16.88 -12.20 -5.90
N PHE A 131 -15.99 -11.45 -5.23
CA PHE A 131 -15.61 -11.70 -3.84
C PHE A 131 -16.61 -11.15 -2.82
N ASP A 132 -17.50 -10.24 -3.24
CA ASP A 132 -18.48 -9.54 -2.40
C ASP A 132 -17.91 -9.03 -1.06
N PRO A 133 -16.80 -8.24 -1.08
CA PRO A 133 -16.19 -7.73 0.13
C PRO A 133 -16.98 -6.54 0.68
N SER A 134 -16.98 -6.35 2.02
CA SER A 134 -17.49 -5.13 2.63
C SER A 134 -16.51 -3.96 2.47
N HIS A 135 -15.21 -4.26 2.53
CA HIS A 135 -14.13 -3.28 2.42
C HIS A 135 -13.04 -3.77 1.47
N VAL A 136 -12.39 -2.84 0.82
CA VAL A 136 -11.22 -3.10 -0.02
C VAL A 136 -10.04 -2.34 0.55
N ILE A 137 -8.92 -3.04 0.81
CA ILE A 137 -7.66 -2.41 1.14
C ILE A 137 -6.74 -2.44 -0.08
N VAL A 138 -6.32 -1.27 -0.54
CA VAL A 138 -5.36 -1.10 -1.63
C VAL A 138 -3.99 -0.87 -1.02
N LEU A 139 -3.01 -1.66 -1.45
CA LEU A 139 -1.67 -1.73 -0.88
C LEU A 139 -0.61 -1.55 -1.96
N ALA A 140 0.43 -0.79 -1.66
CA ALA A 140 1.64 -0.77 -2.48
C ALA A 140 2.43 -2.08 -2.25
N GLY A 141 2.82 -2.74 -3.34
CA GLY A 141 3.59 -4.00 -3.32
C GLY A 141 5.11 -3.81 -3.27
N ASP A 142 5.59 -2.60 -3.11
CA ASP A 142 6.99 -2.21 -3.25
C ASP A 142 7.58 -1.53 -2.00
N HIS A 143 6.92 -1.65 -0.85
CA HIS A 143 7.33 -1.12 0.44
C HIS A 143 7.79 -2.22 1.40
N VAL A 144 8.73 -1.88 2.28
CA VAL A 144 9.23 -2.75 3.35
C VAL A 144 8.76 -2.19 4.70
N TYR A 145 7.86 -2.91 5.35
CA TYR A 145 7.27 -2.54 6.63
C TYR A 145 6.61 -3.75 7.29
N LYS A 146 6.28 -3.62 8.58
CA LYS A 146 5.48 -4.59 9.33
C LYS A 146 4.28 -3.90 9.93
N MET A 147 3.07 -4.30 9.53
CA MET A 147 1.82 -3.69 9.96
C MET A 147 0.73 -4.75 10.15
N ASP A 148 -0.07 -4.60 11.20
CA ASP A 148 -1.36 -5.24 11.33
C ASP A 148 -2.43 -4.28 10.80
N TYR A 149 -3.17 -4.71 9.79
CA TYR A 149 -4.24 -3.90 9.18
C TYR A 149 -5.54 -3.93 9.98
N GLY A 150 -5.68 -4.85 10.94
CA GLY A 150 -6.88 -4.97 11.76
C GLY A 150 -7.26 -3.69 12.49
N PRO A 151 -6.33 -3.04 13.23
CA PRO A 151 -6.59 -1.75 13.89
C PRO A 151 -7.01 -0.64 12.93
N MET A 152 -6.39 -0.54 11.75
CA MET A 152 -6.77 0.46 10.74
C MET A 152 -8.16 0.20 10.16
N LEU A 153 -8.54 -1.08 9.92
CA LEU A 153 -9.89 -1.46 9.51
C LEU A 153 -10.92 -1.12 10.58
N ALA A 154 -10.61 -1.40 11.85
CA ALA A 154 -11.49 -1.05 12.96
C ALA A 154 -11.68 0.46 13.10
N TYR A 155 -10.62 1.24 12.92
CA TYR A 155 -10.68 2.70 12.88
C TYR A 155 -11.56 3.19 11.72
N HIS A 156 -11.37 2.63 10.52
CA HIS A 156 -12.18 2.94 9.34
C HIS A 156 -13.69 2.78 9.63
N VAL A 157 -14.07 1.65 10.23
CA VAL A 157 -15.47 1.38 10.57
C VAL A 157 -15.97 2.29 11.71
N ALA A 158 -15.15 2.53 12.74
CA ALA A 158 -15.50 3.39 13.87
C ALA A 158 -15.76 4.84 13.43
N GLN A 159 -14.96 5.35 12.49
CA GLN A 159 -15.14 6.68 11.89
C GLN A 159 -16.26 6.71 10.84
N GLN A 160 -16.84 5.56 10.49
CA GLN A 160 -17.76 5.42 9.36
C GLN A 160 -17.16 6.03 8.09
N SER A 161 -15.87 5.82 7.85
CA SER A 161 -15.13 6.43 6.77
C SER A 161 -15.55 5.86 5.42
N ASP A 162 -15.54 6.69 4.39
CA ASP A 162 -15.63 6.25 3.00
C ASP A 162 -14.24 5.85 2.47
N LEU A 163 -13.21 6.56 2.95
CA LEU A 163 -11.79 6.31 2.66
C LEU A 163 -10.94 6.56 3.91
N THR A 164 -10.04 5.63 4.23
CA THR A 164 -9.01 5.84 5.25
C THR A 164 -7.62 5.70 4.61
N ILE A 165 -6.76 6.68 4.84
CA ILE A 165 -5.40 6.77 4.30
C ILE A 165 -4.41 6.43 5.41
N GLY A 166 -3.61 5.37 5.23
CA GLY A 166 -2.47 5.10 6.11
C GLY A 166 -1.36 6.14 5.91
N CYS A 167 -0.94 6.78 6.98
CA CYS A 167 0.05 7.85 6.90
C CYS A 167 1.15 7.70 7.95
N ILE A 168 2.29 8.30 7.66
CA ILE A 168 3.50 8.24 8.48
C ILE A 168 4.22 9.58 8.47
N GLU A 169 4.85 9.92 9.57
CA GLU A 169 5.66 11.11 9.67
C GLU A 169 7.03 10.89 9.00
N VAL A 170 7.43 11.83 8.18
CA VAL A 170 8.73 11.79 7.49
C VAL A 170 9.39 13.17 7.51
N PRO A 171 10.73 13.28 7.38
CA PRO A 171 11.37 14.56 7.12
C PRO A 171 10.78 15.23 5.88
N THR A 172 10.53 16.54 5.93
CA THR A 172 9.90 17.31 4.84
C THR A 172 10.61 17.12 3.49
N GLU A 173 11.95 17.04 3.49
CA GLU A 173 12.71 16.74 2.27
C GLU A 173 12.38 15.38 1.66
N ALA A 174 12.15 14.36 2.48
CA ALA A 174 11.78 13.03 2.01
C ALA A 174 10.32 12.99 1.52
N ALA A 175 9.47 13.86 2.04
CA ALA A 175 8.04 13.92 1.71
C ALA A 175 7.77 14.27 0.23
N LYS A 176 8.71 14.92 -0.46
CA LYS A 176 8.63 15.22 -1.90
C LYS A 176 8.39 14.00 -2.79
N ALA A 177 8.71 12.81 -2.30
CA ALA A 177 8.54 11.55 -3.04
C ALA A 177 7.14 10.92 -2.86
N PHE A 178 6.31 11.44 -1.96
CA PHE A 178 5.05 10.83 -1.51
C PHE A 178 3.86 11.79 -1.66
N GLY A 179 2.66 11.26 -1.54
CA GLY A 179 1.49 12.09 -1.26
C GLY A 179 1.62 12.68 0.15
N VAL A 180 1.42 13.98 0.29
CA VAL A 180 1.47 14.70 1.57
C VAL A 180 0.06 15.11 1.95
N LEU A 181 -0.28 14.94 3.22
CA LEU A 181 -1.62 15.25 3.72
C LEU A 181 -1.57 16.06 5.01
N SER A 182 -2.61 16.86 5.22
CA SER A 182 -2.90 17.51 6.49
C SER A 182 -4.18 16.92 7.10
N MET A 183 -4.23 16.84 8.42
CA MET A 183 -5.38 16.31 9.17
C MET A 183 -5.85 17.29 10.23
N ALA A 184 -7.15 17.33 10.46
CA ALA A 184 -7.75 17.95 11.63
C ALA A 184 -7.51 17.11 12.90
N GLU A 185 -7.85 17.66 14.07
CA GLU A 185 -7.72 16.97 15.37
C GLU A 185 -8.55 15.68 15.47
N ASP A 186 -9.67 15.61 14.77
CA ASP A 186 -10.54 14.44 14.69
C ASP A 186 -10.02 13.35 13.73
N GLY A 187 -8.91 13.62 13.02
CA GLY A 187 -8.29 12.73 12.04
C GLY A 187 -8.83 12.90 10.61
N ARG A 188 -9.76 13.83 10.37
CA ARG A 188 -10.27 14.11 9.03
C ARG A 188 -9.17 14.73 8.16
N VAL A 189 -9.02 14.24 6.93
CA VAL A 189 -8.06 14.79 5.98
C VAL A 189 -8.61 16.08 5.40
N ASN A 190 -7.87 17.17 5.54
CA ASN A 190 -8.22 18.50 5.04
C ASN A 190 -7.60 18.76 3.67
N GLU A 191 -6.37 18.30 3.47
CA GLU A 191 -5.61 18.53 2.24
C GLU A 191 -4.83 17.27 1.87
N PHE A 192 -4.65 17.06 0.58
CA PHE A 192 -3.81 16.01 0.02
C PHE A 192 -3.19 16.47 -1.29
N THR A 193 -1.87 16.40 -1.37
CA THR A 193 -1.11 16.75 -2.58
C THR A 193 -0.13 15.63 -2.94
N GLU A 194 -0.24 15.08 -4.13
CA GLU A 194 0.65 14.02 -4.62
C GLU A 194 1.99 14.61 -5.06
N LYS A 195 3.06 14.19 -4.40
CA LYS A 195 4.46 14.57 -4.70
C LYS A 195 4.66 16.10 -4.87
N PRO A 196 4.32 16.89 -3.86
CA PRO A 196 4.48 18.34 -3.93
C PRO A 196 5.96 18.73 -4.02
N ALA A 197 6.25 19.77 -4.81
CA ALA A 197 7.61 20.34 -4.86
C ALA A 197 8.02 20.95 -3.50
N GLN A 198 7.04 21.50 -2.78
CA GLN A 198 7.17 22.06 -1.44
C GLN A 198 6.13 21.36 -0.54
N PRO A 199 6.53 20.31 0.20
CA PRO A 199 5.62 19.62 1.09
C PRO A 199 5.23 20.48 2.30
N ASP A 200 3.96 20.43 2.69
CA ASP A 200 3.48 21.08 3.90
C ASP A 200 4.03 20.39 5.14
N GLU A 201 4.43 21.19 6.11
CA GLU A 201 4.90 20.72 7.40
C GLU A 201 3.73 20.52 8.37
N MET A 202 3.87 19.59 9.29
CA MET A 202 2.87 19.38 10.34
C MET A 202 2.81 20.59 11.29
N ALA A 203 1.60 21.00 11.65
CA ALA A 203 1.40 22.10 12.59
C ALA A 203 2.17 21.90 13.90
N GLY A 204 3.01 22.87 14.27
CA GLY A 204 3.84 22.83 15.47
C GLY A 204 5.03 21.88 15.42
N ARG A 205 5.36 21.29 14.25
CA ARG A 205 6.49 20.36 14.08
C ARG A 205 7.31 20.69 12.83
N PRO A 206 8.14 21.76 12.86
CA PRO A 206 8.97 22.15 11.73
C PRO A 206 9.88 21.03 11.24
N GLY A 207 10.06 20.91 9.93
CA GLY A 207 10.88 19.91 9.29
C GLY A 207 10.25 18.51 9.19
N VAL A 208 8.98 18.33 9.62
CA VAL A 208 8.24 17.07 9.57
C VAL A 208 6.96 17.24 8.76
N SER A 209 6.73 16.35 7.83
CA SER A 209 5.51 16.26 7.02
C SER A 209 4.80 14.92 7.22
N LEU A 210 3.49 14.88 7.03
CA LEU A 210 2.70 13.66 7.09
C LEU A 210 2.55 13.09 5.69
N ALA A 211 3.16 11.93 5.45
CA ALA A 211 3.20 11.27 4.15
C ALA A 211 2.21 10.10 4.06
N SER A 212 1.57 9.95 2.92
CA SER A 212 0.78 8.76 2.59
C SER A 212 1.71 7.56 2.38
N MET A 213 1.35 6.43 2.98
CA MET A 213 2.06 5.16 2.82
C MET A 213 1.62 4.38 1.58
N GLY A 214 0.68 4.90 0.77
CA GLY A 214 0.08 4.12 -0.32
C GLY A 214 -0.75 2.94 0.20
N ILE A 215 -1.33 3.07 1.38
CA ILE A 215 -2.23 2.12 2.03
C ILE A 215 -3.57 2.80 2.18
N TYR A 216 -4.60 2.28 1.49
CA TYR A 216 -5.92 2.88 1.44
C TYR A 216 -6.98 1.85 1.79
N ILE A 217 -7.88 2.15 2.73
CA ILE A 217 -9.06 1.34 3.01
C ILE A 217 -10.28 2.09 2.48
N PHE A 218 -11.07 1.41 1.68
CA PHE A 218 -12.29 1.92 1.07
C PHE A 218 -13.51 1.14 1.54
N ASP A 219 -14.63 1.84 1.82
CA ASP A 219 -15.94 1.22 1.67
C ASP A 219 -16.11 0.78 0.21
N VAL A 220 -16.59 -0.44 0.00
CA VAL A 220 -16.62 -1.00 -1.36
C VAL A 220 -17.59 -0.25 -2.29
N LYS A 221 -18.71 0.26 -1.79
CA LYS A 221 -19.68 1.01 -2.61
C LYS A 221 -19.13 2.36 -3.02
N PHE A 222 -18.45 3.01 -2.07
CA PHE A 222 -17.70 4.25 -2.34
C PHE A 222 -16.64 4.03 -3.41
N LEU A 223 -15.81 2.97 -3.26
CA LEU A 223 -14.77 2.64 -4.24
C LEU A 223 -15.34 2.47 -5.65
N TYR A 224 -16.42 1.68 -5.80
CA TYR A 224 -17.05 1.47 -7.11
C TYR A 224 -17.58 2.76 -7.72
N ARG A 225 -18.20 3.61 -6.91
CA ARG A 225 -18.72 4.91 -7.36
C ARG A 225 -17.59 5.78 -7.93
N GLU A 226 -16.51 5.90 -7.19
CA GLU A 226 -15.41 6.79 -7.57
C GLU A 226 -14.59 6.24 -8.74
N LEU A 227 -14.37 4.93 -8.84
CA LEU A 227 -13.71 4.30 -9.99
C LEU A 227 -14.51 4.47 -11.27
N ILE A 228 -15.83 4.26 -11.23
CA ILE A 228 -16.71 4.44 -12.40
C ILE A 228 -16.73 5.92 -12.83
N LYS A 229 -16.74 6.85 -11.88
CA LYS A 229 -16.69 8.28 -12.16
C LYS A 229 -15.36 8.68 -12.77
N ASP A 230 -14.26 8.18 -12.23
CA ASP A 230 -12.91 8.47 -12.70
C ASP A 230 -12.67 7.93 -14.12
N ASN A 231 -13.12 6.70 -14.40
CA ASN A 231 -12.97 6.09 -15.71
C ASN A 231 -13.67 6.85 -16.85
N LYS A 232 -14.71 7.65 -16.53
CA LYS A 232 -15.44 8.50 -17.50
C LYS A 232 -14.75 9.85 -17.74
N SER A 233 -13.70 10.17 -17.03
CA SER A 233 -13.01 11.46 -17.11
C SER A 233 -11.87 11.40 -18.11
N ASP A 234 -11.96 12.19 -19.17
CA ASP A 234 -10.92 12.29 -20.20
C ASP A 234 -9.65 13.02 -19.73
N ILE A 235 -9.75 13.77 -18.63
CA ILE A 235 -8.63 14.56 -18.08
C ILE A 235 -7.90 13.84 -16.94
N SER A 236 -8.47 12.74 -16.43
CA SER A 236 -7.87 11.97 -15.35
C SER A 236 -6.67 11.17 -15.83
N THR A 237 -5.64 11.07 -14.99
CA THR A 237 -4.53 10.13 -15.17
C THR A 237 -4.85 8.75 -14.57
N HIS A 238 -6.06 8.61 -13.99
CA HIS A 238 -6.57 7.41 -13.33
C HIS A 238 -5.68 6.93 -12.17
N ASP A 239 -5.18 7.87 -11.37
CA ASP A 239 -4.33 7.63 -10.22
C ASP A 239 -5.06 7.99 -8.92
N PHE A 240 -4.96 7.15 -7.88
CA PHE A 240 -5.61 7.43 -6.60
C PHE A 240 -5.12 8.73 -5.98
N GLY A 241 -3.80 8.95 -5.94
CA GLY A 241 -3.20 10.11 -5.29
C GLY A 241 -3.39 11.41 -6.06
N LYS A 242 -3.39 11.35 -7.39
CA LYS A 242 -3.50 12.57 -8.22
C LYS A 242 -4.95 12.97 -8.49
N ASP A 243 -5.83 11.99 -8.70
CA ASP A 243 -7.14 12.27 -9.27
C ASP A 243 -8.29 11.99 -8.29
N ILE A 244 -8.28 10.83 -7.61
CA ILE A 244 -9.40 10.42 -6.76
C ILE A 244 -9.32 11.11 -5.40
N ILE A 245 -8.23 10.93 -4.65
CA ILE A 245 -8.12 11.43 -3.27
C ILE A 245 -8.34 12.95 -3.19
N PRO A 246 -7.65 13.81 -3.99
CA PRO A 246 -7.88 15.24 -3.91
C PRO A 246 -9.32 15.67 -4.21
N ARG A 247 -10.02 14.90 -5.05
CA ARG A 247 -11.41 15.19 -5.40
C ARG A 247 -12.39 14.89 -4.27
N VAL A 248 -12.15 13.83 -3.50
CA VAL A 248 -13.12 13.32 -2.51
C VAL A 248 -12.91 13.84 -1.09
N ILE A 249 -11.75 14.41 -0.75
CA ILE A 249 -11.45 14.88 0.61
C ILE A 249 -12.42 15.93 1.12
N HIS A 250 -13.00 16.75 0.22
CA HIS A 250 -13.91 17.84 0.58
C HIS A 250 -15.38 17.42 0.61
N THR A 251 -15.73 16.32 -0.06
CA THR A 251 -17.15 15.91 -0.25
C THR A 251 -17.53 14.68 0.54
N ASP A 252 -16.55 13.82 0.83
CA ASP A 252 -16.76 12.52 1.44
C ASP A 252 -16.00 12.40 2.78
N ARG A 253 -16.22 11.32 3.53
CA ARG A 253 -15.59 11.10 4.84
C ARG A 253 -14.22 10.44 4.67
N VAL A 254 -13.19 11.25 4.51
CA VAL A 254 -11.81 10.83 4.34
C VAL A 254 -11.03 11.08 5.62
N PHE A 255 -10.43 10.02 6.17
CA PHE A 255 -9.66 10.07 7.41
C PHE A 255 -8.25 9.56 7.21
N GLY A 256 -7.31 10.12 7.96
CA GLY A 256 -5.93 9.63 8.05
C GLY A 256 -5.76 8.71 9.27
N TYR A 257 -4.99 7.65 9.08
CA TYR A 257 -4.60 6.72 10.14
C TYR A 257 -3.09 6.75 10.31
N SER A 258 -2.62 7.31 11.44
CA SER A 258 -1.19 7.39 11.73
C SER A 258 -0.60 6.02 12.05
N PHE A 259 0.45 5.64 11.32
CA PHE A 259 1.17 4.39 11.52
C PHE A 259 2.18 4.52 12.66
N LEU A 260 1.74 4.13 13.84
CA LEU A 260 2.54 4.13 15.06
C LEU A 260 2.76 2.70 15.55
N ASP A 261 3.88 2.45 16.21
CA ASP A 261 4.10 1.21 16.93
C ASP A 261 3.20 1.15 18.16
N LEU A 262 2.31 0.17 18.20
CA LEU A 262 1.31 0.02 19.27
C LEU A 262 1.92 -0.25 20.66
N GLN A 263 3.17 -0.73 20.73
CA GLN A 263 3.84 -1.04 21.98
C GLN A 263 4.65 0.13 22.51
N SER A 264 5.41 0.79 21.63
CA SER A 264 6.28 1.90 22.02
C SER A 264 5.62 3.27 21.88
N GLY A 265 4.50 3.38 21.16
CA GLY A 265 3.89 4.64 20.78
C GLY A 265 4.75 5.49 19.82
N GLY A 266 5.90 4.97 19.43
CA GLY A 266 6.81 5.62 18.50
C GLY A 266 6.47 5.31 17.05
N GLN A 267 7.25 5.89 16.14
CA GLN A 267 7.11 5.65 14.71
C GLN A 267 7.56 4.24 14.35
N SER A 268 6.69 3.49 13.66
CA SER A 268 7.02 2.17 13.13
C SER A 268 7.95 2.26 11.94
N TYR A 269 8.72 1.19 11.70
CA TYR A 269 9.60 1.11 10.55
C TYR A 269 8.80 0.95 9.25
N TRP A 270 9.00 1.87 8.33
CA TRP A 270 8.47 1.84 6.97
C TRP A 270 9.48 2.45 6.00
N ARG A 271 9.66 1.82 4.83
CA ARG A 271 10.52 2.33 3.76
C ARG A 271 9.92 2.00 2.39
N ASP A 272 9.78 3.01 1.55
CA ASP A 272 9.70 2.81 0.09
C ASP A 272 11.11 2.49 -0.41
N VAL A 273 11.30 1.31 -0.99
CA VAL A 273 12.58 0.90 -1.60
C VAL A 273 12.70 1.60 -2.96
N GLY A 274 12.79 2.92 -2.96
CA GLY A 274 12.78 3.76 -4.16
C GLY A 274 14.11 3.91 -4.86
N THR A 275 15.23 3.58 -4.22
CA THR A 275 16.59 3.74 -4.76
C THR A 275 17.50 2.56 -4.44
N CYS A 276 18.52 2.35 -5.27
CA CYS A 276 19.55 1.32 -5.03
C CYS A 276 20.26 1.51 -3.68
N LEU A 277 20.45 2.74 -3.23
CA LEU A 277 21.07 3.04 -1.93
C LEU A 277 20.28 2.47 -0.76
N LEU A 278 18.93 2.52 -0.79
CA LEU A 278 18.09 1.92 0.24
C LEU A 278 18.13 0.39 0.20
N TYR A 279 18.30 -0.18 -0.99
CA TYR A 279 18.43 -1.62 -1.18
C TYR A 279 19.81 -2.14 -0.74
N THR A 280 20.86 -1.39 -1.02
CA THR A 280 22.25 -1.77 -0.74
C THR A 280 22.76 -1.23 0.59
N SER A 281 21.95 -0.46 1.33
CA SER A 281 22.34 0.04 2.65
C SER A 281 22.68 -1.14 3.56
N PRO A 282 23.91 -1.22 4.08
CA PRO A 282 24.33 -2.39 4.84
C PRO A 282 23.47 -2.54 6.09
N SER A 283 22.90 -3.72 6.27
CA SER A 283 22.26 -4.11 7.51
C SER A 283 23.30 -4.02 8.64
N PRO A 284 22.90 -3.71 9.88
CA PRO A 284 23.80 -3.84 11.03
C PRO A 284 24.48 -5.21 11.16
N ARG A 285 23.90 -6.25 10.53
CA ARG A 285 24.53 -7.58 10.42
C ARG A 285 25.66 -7.61 9.42
N ASP A 286 25.57 -6.88 8.32
CA ASP A 286 26.59 -6.87 7.26
C ASP A 286 27.86 -6.14 7.74
N GLN A 287 27.73 -5.19 8.67
CA GLN A 287 28.86 -4.51 9.30
C GLN A 287 29.68 -5.40 10.24
N ARG A 288 29.15 -6.56 10.67
CA ARG A 288 29.87 -7.52 11.52
C ARG A 288 30.67 -8.56 10.72
N GLY A 289 30.50 -8.64 9.40
CA GLY A 289 31.10 -9.68 8.55
C GLY A 289 32.49 -9.40 7.99
N SER A 290 33.06 -8.21 8.15
CA SER A 290 34.32 -7.85 7.50
C SER A 290 35.55 -7.77 8.42
N ARG A 291 35.54 -8.44 9.55
CA ARG A 291 36.81 -8.71 10.27
C ARG A 291 37.35 -10.06 9.84
N MET A 292 37.98 -10.12 8.67
CA MET A 292 38.98 -11.14 8.41
C MET A 292 40.18 -10.88 9.34
N PRO A 293 40.67 -11.85 10.11
CA PRO A 293 41.91 -11.70 10.81
C PRO A 293 43.00 -11.50 9.76
N SER A 294 43.74 -10.42 9.85
CA SER A 294 45.00 -10.31 9.14
C SER A 294 45.91 -11.42 9.68
N SER A 295 46.05 -12.51 8.94
CA SER A 295 47.13 -13.45 9.18
C SER A 295 48.47 -12.75 8.92
N ALA A 296 49.24 -12.62 9.96
CA ALA A 296 50.67 -12.33 9.89
C ALA A 296 51.42 -13.46 9.17
#